data_51b5b09868d522558ed04081f7308621
#
_entry.id   51b5b09868d522558ed04081f7308621
#
_cell.length_a   1.000
_cell.length_b   1.000
_cell.length_c   1.000
_cell.angle_alpha   90.00
_cell.angle_beta   90.00
_cell.angle_gamma   90.00
#
_symmetry.space_group_name_H-M   'P 1'
#
loop_
_entity.id
_entity.type
_entity.pdbx_description
1 polymer ?
#
loop_
_entity_poly.entity_id
_entity_poly.type
_entity_poly.pdbx_seq_one_letter_code
_entity_poly.pdbx_strand_id
1 'polypeptide(L)'
;MDLHGIDLNLLVAFDALMAERSVTRAGTRVGRTQPAMSAALSRLRALLGDELFVRGPSGLQPTPRALDLAEPLGRALADIQRTLAFTQAFEPRSSALVFTLGLSEHPTFVLLPRLVARLRDVAPAITLRVHSFTARDDAVTMLDAGEVDLAIGVPPTTQAGRILTRPLFEERFVCILRRGHPAAELPFDLPAFLALSHLLVSPENERFGHVDAALAKRGLKRRLALTLPQMYAAPTLVARSDMIATLMTGVISASGHADELSVVNPPLDLDPVPFVMSWHRRNDGHPAQRWLREAITSLFSPEP
;
A
#
# COMPACT_ATOMS: atom_id res chain seq x y z
N MET A 1 2.81 18.03 -37.46
CA MET A 1 2.21 16.72 -37.82
C MET A 1 1.55 16.21 -36.56
N ASP A 2 0.25 15.99 -36.58
CA ASP A 2 -0.49 15.45 -35.43
C ASP A 2 -0.34 13.91 -35.39
N LEU A 3 -0.17 13.33 -34.22
CA LEU A 3 -0.12 11.87 -34.04
C LEU A 3 -1.50 11.19 -34.24
N HIS A 4 -2.58 11.99 -34.23
CA HIS A 4 -3.93 11.51 -34.50
C HIS A 4 -4.02 10.99 -35.94
N GLY A 5 -4.16 9.71 -36.13
CA GLY A 5 -4.23 9.05 -37.44
C GLY A 5 -2.92 8.44 -37.94
N ILE A 6 -1.81 8.53 -37.19
CA ILE A 6 -0.59 7.82 -37.52
C ILE A 6 -0.65 6.40 -36.94
N ASP A 7 -0.58 5.39 -37.81
CA ASP A 7 -0.41 4.01 -37.38
C ASP A 7 1.03 3.80 -36.90
N LEU A 8 1.24 3.75 -35.56
CA LEU A 8 2.56 3.57 -34.95
C LEU A 8 3.27 2.29 -35.39
N ASN A 9 2.54 1.29 -35.90
CA ASN A 9 3.15 0.10 -36.49
C ASN A 9 3.97 0.40 -37.76
N LEU A 10 3.72 1.52 -38.42
CA LEU A 10 4.54 1.97 -39.55
C LEU A 10 5.96 2.34 -39.08
N LEU A 11 6.10 2.92 -37.87
CA LEU A 11 7.41 3.26 -37.33
C LEU A 11 8.21 2.01 -36.95
N VAL A 12 7.54 0.97 -36.44
CA VAL A 12 8.13 -0.35 -36.20
C VAL A 12 8.59 -0.99 -37.52
N ALA A 13 7.79 -0.87 -38.59
CA ALA A 13 8.16 -1.37 -39.91
C ALA A 13 9.35 -0.59 -40.49
N PHE A 14 9.42 0.72 -40.28
CA PHE A 14 10.55 1.56 -40.67
C PHE A 14 11.85 1.12 -40.00
N ASP A 15 11.85 0.94 -38.68
CA ASP A 15 13.01 0.49 -37.91
C ASP A 15 13.50 -0.87 -38.40
N ALA A 16 12.60 -1.83 -38.63
CA ALA A 16 12.93 -3.14 -39.17
C ALA A 16 13.55 -3.04 -40.59
N LEU A 17 13.03 -2.18 -41.46
CA LEU A 17 13.58 -1.94 -42.79
C LEU A 17 14.98 -1.29 -42.73
N MET A 18 15.18 -0.36 -41.81
CA MET A 18 16.50 0.27 -41.55
C MET A 18 17.55 -0.79 -41.14
N ALA A 19 17.18 -1.70 -40.25
CA ALA A 19 18.08 -2.75 -39.77
C ALA A 19 18.38 -3.82 -40.83
N GLU A 20 17.34 -4.32 -41.52
CA GLU A 20 17.44 -5.50 -42.36
C GLU A 20 17.78 -5.20 -43.84
N ARG A 21 17.56 -3.99 -44.30
CA ARG A 21 17.76 -3.60 -45.71
C ARG A 21 17.08 -4.54 -46.72
N SER A 22 16.02 -5.21 -46.30
CA SER A 22 15.26 -6.19 -47.08
C SER A 22 13.82 -6.26 -46.59
N VAL A 23 12.87 -6.11 -47.52
CA VAL A 23 11.43 -6.16 -47.19
C VAL A 23 11.06 -7.51 -46.57
N THR A 24 11.60 -8.61 -47.13
CA THR A 24 11.30 -9.97 -46.67
C THR A 24 11.87 -10.18 -45.25
N ARG A 25 13.17 -9.90 -44.99
CA ARG A 25 13.77 -10.07 -43.68
C ARG A 25 13.13 -9.15 -42.65
N ALA A 26 12.86 -7.90 -43.02
CA ALA A 26 12.16 -6.96 -42.14
C ALA A 26 10.77 -7.49 -41.74
N GLY A 27 10.03 -8.09 -42.71
CA GLY A 27 8.76 -8.74 -42.43
C GLY A 27 8.89 -9.89 -41.43
N THR A 28 9.84 -10.79 -41.63
CA THR A 28 10.13 -11.90 -40.69
C THR A 28 10.44 -11.37 -39.30
N ARG A 29 11.26 -10.33 -39.18
CA ARG A 29 11.66 -9.72 -37.88
C ARG A 29 10.46 -9.22 -37.05
N VAL A 30 9.44 -8.66 -37.73
CA VAL A 30 8.27 -8.08 -37.06
C VAL A 30 7.00 -8.95 -37.17
N GLY A 31 7.14 -10.21 -37.59
CA GLY A 31 6.03 -11.15 -37.72
C GLY A 31 5.01 -10.80 -38.79
N ARG A 32 5.45 -10.13 -39.88
CA ARG A 32 4.58 -9.73 -41.02
C ARG A 32 5.00 -10.40 -42.32
N THR A 33 4.02 -10.61 -43.19
CA THR A 33 4.28 -11.12 -44.54
C THR A 33 4.97 -10.04 -45.40
N GLN A 34 5.69 -10.46 -46.44
CA GLN A 34 6.33 -9.55 -47.38
C GLN A 34 5.34 -8.60 -48.07
N PRO A 35 4.12 -8.99 -48.52
CA PRO A 35 3.12 -8.05 -49.04
C PRO A 35 2.70 -7.00 -48.00
N ALA A 36 2.48 -7.41 -46.72
CA ALA A 36 2.12 -6.50 -45.66
C ALA A 36 3.24 -5.46 -45.37
N MET A 37 4.49 -5.91 -45.42
CA MET A 37 5.64 -5.02 -45.23
C MET A 37 5.81 -4.05 -46.41
N SER A 38 5.56 -4.49 -47.65
CA SER A 38 5.56 -3.61 -48.84
C SER A 38 4.45 -2.57 -48.75
N ALA A 39 3.26 -2.96 -48.30
CA ALA A 39 2.15 -2.00 -48.07
C ALA A 39 2.51 -1.00 -46.96
N ALA A 40 3.16 -1.44 -45.87
CA ALA A 40 3.64 -0.56 -44.82
C ALA A 40 4.67 0.45 -45.33
N LEU A 41 5.61 0.03 -46.20
CA LEU A 41 6.58 0.92 -46.83
C LEU A 41 5.90 1.95 -47.72
N SER A 42 4.90 1.55 -48.51
CA SER A 42 4.12 2.49 -49.34
C SER A 42 3.40 3.56 -48.51
N ARG A 43 2.80 3.17 -47.37
CA ARG A 43 2.15 4.10 -46.44
C ARG A 43 3.17 5.02 -45.76
N LEU A 44 4.36 4.52 -45.41
CA LEU A 44 5.47 5.31 -44.86
C LEU A 44 5.92 6.40 -45.82
N ARG A 45 6.06 6.06 -47.11
CA ARG A 45 6.40 7.02 -48.18
C ARG A 45 5.37 8.16 -48.29
N ALA A 46 4.10 7.78 -48.28
CA ALA A 46 3.02 8.79 -48.29
C ALA A 46 3.01 9.65 -47.03
N LEU A 47 3.26 9.05 -45.85
CA LEU A 47 3.27 9.75 -44.57
C LEU A 47 4.42 10.76 -44.45
N LEU A 48 5.63 10.36 -44.92
CA LEU A 48 6.86 11.13 -44.73
C LEU A 48 7.27 11.96 -45.95
N GLY A 49 6.56 11.78 -47.07
CA GLY A 49 6.80 12.52 -48.33
C GLY A 49 8.17 12.20 -48.94
N ASP A 50 8.68 10.97 -48.75
CA ASP A 50 9.99 10.54 -49.20
C ASP A 50 9.96 9.07 -49.60
N GLU A 51 10.80 8.65 -50.57
CA GLU A 51 10.94 7.25 -51.00
C GLU A 51 11.48 6.36 -49.86
N LEU A 52 12.18 6.90 -48.92
CA LEU A 52 12.80 6.28 -47.73
C LEU A 52 13.83 5.20 -48.08
N PHE A 53 13.50 4.32 -49.02
CA PHE A 53 14.39 3.26 -49.49
C PHE A 53 14.30 3.11 -51.00
N VAL A 54 15.46 3.06 -51.66
CA VAL A 54 15.62 2.76 -53.06
C VAL A 54 16.23 1.38 -53.25
N ARG A 55 15.99 0.74 -54.38
CA ARG A 55 16.63 -0.55 -54.73
C ARG A 55 18.04 -0.33 -55.16
N GLY A 56 18.99 -1.06 -54.55
CA GLY A 56 20.40 -1.08 -54.92
C GLY A 56 20.89 -2.53 -55.16
N PRO A 57 22.14 -2.70 -55.60
CA PRO A 57 22.71 -4.03 -55.87
C PRO A 57 22.74 -4.94 -54.66
N SER A 58 22.86 -4.40 -53.47
CA SER A 58 22.93 -5.15 -52.18
C SER A 58 21.60 -5.15 -51.38
N GLY A 59 20.50 -4.80 -51.99
CA GLY A 59 19.20 -4.72 -51.33
C GLY A 59 18.66 -3.27 -51.25
N LEU A 60 17.87 -2.99 -50.21
CA LEU A 60 17.33 -1.65 -49.98
C LEU A 60 18.38 -0.69 -49.43
N GLN A 61 18.50 0.48 -50.08
CA GLN A 61 19.38 1.55 -49.62
C GLN A 61 18.52 2.71 -49.10
N PRO A 62 18.77 3.20 -47.86
CA PRO A 62 18.01 4.29 -47.30
C PRO A 62 18.37 5.62 -47.99
N THR A 63 17.38 6.46 -48.12
CA THR A 63 17.59 7.85 -48.51
C THR A 63 18.25 8.65 -47.39
N PRO A 64 18.87 9.84 -47.66
CA PRO A 64 19.33 10.71 -46.60
C PRO A 64 18.25 11.01 -45.56
N ARG A 65 17.02 11.24 -46.01
CA ARG A 65 15.87 11.47 -45.13
C ARG A 65 15.59 10.29 -44.20
N ALA A 66 15.69 9.07 -44.68
CA ALA A 66 15.56 7.86 -43.86
C ALA A 66 16.69 7.74 -42.84
N LEU A 67 17.93 8.10 -43.21
CA LEU A 67 19.07 8.12 -42.29
C LEU A 67 18.88 9.15 -41.18
N ASP A 68 18.43 10.36 -41.49
CA ASP A 68 18.14 11.39 -40.49
C ASP A 68 17.06 10.99 -39.50
N LEU A 69 16.08 10.21 -39.92
CA LEU A 69 14.96 9.74 -39.10
C LEU A 69 15.28 8.49 -38.28
N ALA A 70 16.30 7.73 -38.66
CA ALA A 70 16.59 6.42 -38.05
C ALA A 70 16.86 6.51 -36.54
N GLU A 71 17.76 7.39 -36.14
CA GLU A 71 18.14 7.52 -34.73
C GLU A 71 17.02 8.11 -33.86
N PRO A 72 16.34 9.23 -34.24
CA PRO A 72 15.25 9.77 -33.46
C PRO A 72 14.08 8.78 -33.28
N LEU A 73 13.68 8.09 -34.36
CA LEU A 73 12.58 7.12 -34.30
C LEU A 73 12.96 5.87 -33.50
N GLY A 74 14.17 5.37 -33.64
CA GLY A 74 14.68 4.24 -32.86
C GLY A 74 14.67 4.55 -31.35
N ARG A 75 15.10 5.75 -30.96
CA ARG A 75 15.04 6.19 -29.55
C ARG A 75 13.60 6.27 -29.04
N ALA A 76 12.69 6.87 -29.81
CA ALA A 76 11.29 6.97 -29.43
C ALA A 76 10.62 5.61 -29.24
N LEU A 77 10.88 4.65 -30.16
CA LEU A 77 10.37 3.28 -30.03
C LEU A 77 10.97 2.56 -28.81
N ALA A 78 12.24 2.72 -28.52
CA ALA A 78 12.89 2.17 -27.35
C ALA A 78 12.31 2.76 -26.06
N ASP A 79 11.97 4.05 -26.03
CA ASP A 79 11.33 4.70 -24.90
C ASP A 79 9.92 4.16 -24.65
N ILE A 80 9.14 3.97 -25.73
CA ILE A 80 7.81 3.35 -25.64
C ILE A 80 7.95 1.90 -25.10
N GLN A 81 8.88 1.11 -25.64
CA GLN A 81 9.13 -0.26 -25.18
C GLN A 81 9.54 -0.29 -23.70
N ARG A 82 10.44 0.60 -23.28
CA ARG A 82 10.82 0.72 -21.87
C ARG A 82 9.62 1.07 -20.99
N THR A 83 8.80 2.03 -21.41
CA THR A 83 7.59 2.43 -20.69
C THR A 83 6.62 1.26 -20.53
N LEU A 84 6.41 0.47 -21.57
CA LEU A 84 5.56 -0.72 -21.53
C LEU A 84 6.18 -1.86 -20.69
N ALA A 85 7.49 -2.04 -20.75
CA ALA A 85 8.21 -3.04 -19.95
C ALA A 85 8.31 -2.64 -18.47
N PHE A 86 8.26 -1.34 -18.14
CA PHE A 86 8.30 -0.82 -16.78
C PHE A 86 7.16 -1.37 -15.91
N THR A 87 6.07 -1.85 -16.53
CA THR A 87 4.96 -2.49 -15.83
C THR A 87 5.25 -3.93 -15.39
N GLN A 88 6.37 -4.55 -15.76
CA GLN A 88 6.65 -5.96 -15.50
C GLN A 88 7.65 -6.25 -14.37
N ALA A 89 8.52 -5.31 -14.00
CA ALA A 89 9.48 -5.51 -12.93
C ALA A 89 9.54 -4.27 -12.03
N PHE A 90 9.22 -4.46 -10.75
CA PHE A 90 9.39 -3.44 -9.72
C PHE A 90 10.71 -3.68 -8.99
N GLU A 91 11.61 -2.69 -9.02
CA GLU A 91 12.88 -2.73 -8.32
C GLU A 91 12.84 -1.76 -7.12
N PRO A 92 12.68 -2.27 -5.89
CA PRO A 92 12.46 -1.44 -4.71
C PRO A 92 13.60 -0.47 -4.42
N ARG A 93 14.85 -0.90 -4.60
CA ARG A 93 16.05 -0.10 -4.25
C ARG A 93 16.19 1.18 -5.05
N SER A 94 15.77 1.16 -6.31
CA SER A 94 15.89 2.30 -7.24
C SER A 94 14.59 3.07 -7.44
N SER A 95 13.48 2.58 -6.87
CA SER A 95 12.15 3.18 -7.05
C SER A 95 11.97 4.41 -6.17
N ALA A 96 11.54 5.52 -6.78
CA ALA A 96 11.15 6.76 -6.10
C ALA A 96 9.62 6.94 -6.04
N LEU A 97 8.87 5.85 -6.04
CA LEU A 97 7.41 5.90 -5.97
C LEU A 97 6.92 6.46 -4.64
N VAL A 98 5.76 7.09 -4.70
CA VAL A 98 5.02 7.54 -3.52
C VAL A 98 3.89 6.53 -3.29
N PHE A 99 3.83 5.93 -2.10
CA PHE A 99 2.67 5.14 -1.66
C PHE A 99 1.87 5.92 -0.64
N THR A 100 0.56 5.92 -0.80
CA THR A 100 -0.36 6.54 0.15
C THR A 100 -1.11 5.47 0.92
N LEU A 101 -0.92 5.44 2.24
CA LEU A 101 -1.50 4.46 3.15
C LEU A 101 -2.69 5.08 3.90
N GLY A 102 -3.82 4.40 3.92
CA GLY A 102 -4.90 4.67 4.87
C GLY A 102 -4.61 3.90 6.16
N LEU A 103 -4.45 4.58 7.29
CA LEU A 103 -4.18 3.90 8.56
C LEU A 103 -5.16 4.39 9.63
N SER A 104 -5.78 3.44 10.34
CA SER A 104 -6.41 3.77 11.62
C SER A 104 -5.34 4.06 12.68
N GLU A 105 -5.72 4.63 13.82
CA GLU A 105 -4.76 5.11 14.82
C GLU A 105 -3.81 4.00 15.31
N HIS A 106 -4.31 2.82 15.62
CA HIS A 106 -3.50 1.71 16.13
C HIS A 106 -2.39 1.28 15.15
N PRO A 107 -2.66 0.95 13.88
CA PRO A 107 -1.61 0.66 12.90
C PRO A 107 -0.63 1.81 12.70
N THR A 108 -1.08 3.06 12.75
CA THR A 108 -0.20 4.23 12.66
C THR A 108 0.84 4.21 13.78
N PHE A 109 0.42 3.86 14.99
CA PHE A 109 1.28 3.86 16.16
C PHE A 109 2.17 2.62 16.26
N VAL A 110 1.65 1.44 15.94
CA VAL A 110 2.32 0.15 16.17
C VAL A 110 3.06 -0.35 14.93
N LEU A 111 2.46 -0.22 13.74
CA LEU A 111 3.01 -0.79 12.50
C LEU A 111 3.94 0.21 11.78
N LEU A 112 3.55 1.48 11.68
CA LEU A 112 4.25 2.45 10.83
C LEU A 112 5.74 2.61 11.19
N PRO A 113 6.16 2.67 12.46
CA PRO A 113 7.58 2.73 12.81
C PRO A 113 8.39 1.53 12.29
N ARG A 114 7.82 0.32 12.38
CA ARG A 114 8.45 -0.91 11.88
C ARG A 114 8.55 -0.91 10.35
N LEU A 115 7.51 -0.44 9.67
CA LEU A 115 7.49 -0.33 8.20
C LEU A 115 8.54 0.67 7.73
N VAL A 116 8.63 1.84 8.34
CA VAL A 116 9.62 2.88 8.00
C VAL A 116 11.04 2.35 8.20
N ALA A 117 11.32 1.67 9.31
CA ALA A 117 12.62 1.05 9.55
C ALA A 117 12.97 0.03 8.45
N ARG A 118 12.04 -0.83 8.08
CA ARG A 118 12.21 -1.82 7.00
C ARG A 118 12.48 -1.17 5.65
N LEU A 119 11.69 -0.15 5.29
CA LEU A 119 11.82 0.53 3.99
C LEU A 119 13.15 1.27 3.83
N ARG A 120 13.67 1.86 4.90
CA ARG A 120 14.99 2.52 4.90
C ARG A 120 16.08 1.60 4.33
N ASP A 121 16.03 0.31 4.66
CA ASP A 121 17.08 -0.65 4.28
C ASP A 121 16.86 -1.22 2.87
N VAL A 122 15.60 -1.42 2.45
CA VAL A 122 15.28 -2.13 1.21
C VAL A 122 14.80 -1.24 0.06
N ALA A 123 14.31 -0.05 0.37
CA ALA A 123 13.69 0.86 -0.61
C ALA A 123 13.81 2.34 -0.17
N PRO A 124 15.05 2.86 -0.01
CA PRO A 124 15.32 4.15 0.65
C PRO A 124 14.76 5.38 -0.09
N ALA A 125 14.47 5.28 -1.38
CA ALA A 125 13.93 6.38 -2.18
C ALA A 125 12.39 6.40 -2.25
N ILE A 126 11.70 5.38 -1.70
CA ILE A 126 10.25 5.35 -1.62
C ILE A 126 9.77 6.36 -0.58
N THR A 127 8.71 7.09 -0.93
CA THR A 127 8.02 8.00 -0.02
C THR A 127 6.70 7.38 0.45
N LEU A 128 6.43 7.45 1.75
CA LEU A 128 5.14 7.10 2.32
C LEU A 128 4.35 8.38 2.64
N ARG A 129 3.08 8.39 2.28
CA ARG A 129 2.06 9.33 2.76
C ARG A 129 1.05 8.58 3.58
N VAL A 130 0.57 9.17 4.65
CA VAL A 130 -0.43 8.53 5.52
C VAL A 130 -1.67 9.42 5.58
N HIS A 131 -2.81 8.82 5.31
CA HIS A 131 -4.13 9.39 5.56
C HIS A 131 -4.76 8.63 6.73
N SER A 132 -5.20 9.36 7.74
CA SER A 132 -5.88 8.77 8.90
C SER A 132 -7.35 8.57 8.60
N PHE A 133 -7.92 7.50 9.12
CA PHE A 133 -9.37 7.28 9.16
C PHE A 133 -9.78 6.73 10.53
N THR A 134 -11.04 6.96 10.88
CA THR A 134 -11.61 6.53 12.18
C THR A 134 -12.70 5.49 11.99
N ALA A 135 -13.70 5.77 11.16
CA ALA A 135 -14.77 4.82 10.89
C ALA A 135 -14.28 3.68 9.96
N ARG A 136 -14.70 2.45 10.26
CA ARG A 136 -14.24 1.24 9.54
C ARG A 136 -14.47 1.30 8.03
N ASP A 137 -15.58 1.88 7.61
CA ASP A 137 -15.99 1.94 6.21
C ASP A 137 -15.38 3.14 5.45
N ASP A 138 -14.74 4.10 6.15
CA ASP A 138 -13.97 5.19 5.51
C ASP A 138 -12.84 4.62 4.66
N ALA A 139 -12.20 3.54 5.11
CA ALA A 139 -11.17 2.84 4.34
C ALA A 139 -11.67 2.41 2.95
N VAL A 140 -12.91 1.92 2.84
CA VAL A 140 -13.53 1.52 1.56
C VAL A 140 -13.70 2.74 0.65
N THR A 141 -14.22 3.83 1.20
CA THR A 141 -14.44 5.09 0.46
C THR A 141 -13.14 5.65 -0.09
N MET A 142 -12.08 5.71 0.73
CA MET A 142 -10.76 6.20 0.32
C MET A 142 -10.11 5.32 -0.75
N LEU A 143 -10.27 3.99 -0.64
CA LEU A 143 -9.78 3.03 -1.63
C LEU A 143 -10.51 3.16 -2.97
N ASP A 144 -11.83 3.34 -2.95
CA ASP A 144 -12.65 3.53 -4.15
C ASP A 144 -12.30 4.83 -4.86
N ALA A 145 -12.13 5.92 -4.12
CA ALA A 145 -11.72 7.23 -4.63
C ALA A 145 -10.26 7.24 -5.16
N GLY A 146 -9.44 6.25 -4.77
CA GLY A 146 -8.02 6.22 -5.11
C GLY A 146 -7.17 7.20 -4.31
N GLU A 147 -7.69 7.66 -3.19
CA GLU A 147 -6.97 8.54 -2.26
C GLU A 147 -5.86 7.79 -1.53
N VAL A 148 -6.03 6.47 -1.35
CA VAL A 148 -5.02 5.59 -0.77
C VAL A 148 -4.80 4.35 -1.62
N ASP A 149 -3.57 3.83 -1.61
CA ASP A 149 -3.17 2.62 -2.32
C ASP A 149 -3.62 1.35 -1.60
N LEU A 150 -3.53 1.37 -0.29
CA LEU A 150 -4.00 0.34 0.63
C LEU A 150 -4.42 0.97 1.97
N ALA A 151 -5.24 0.26 2.71
CA ALA A 151 -5.69 0.67 4.04
C ALA A 151 -5.44 -0.45 5.07
N ILE A 152 -5.11 -0.07 6.32
CA ILE A 152 -4.91 -1.01 7.42
C ILE A 152 -5.71 -0.53 8.63
N GLY A 153 -6.58 -1.40 9.10
CA GLY A 153 -7.48 -1.13 10.23
C GLY A 153 -8.29 -2.35 10.61
N VAL A 154 -9.28 -2.16 11.44
CA VAL A 154 -10.29 -3.19 11.74
C VAL A 154 -11.09 -3.48 10.46
N PRO A 155 -11.48 -4.74 10.21
CA PRO A 155 -12.22 -5.09 9.01
C PRO A 155 -13.42 -4.18 8.76
N PRO A 156 -13.63 -3.72 7.50
CA PRO A 156 -14.82 -2.94 7.17
C PRO A 156 -16.08 -3.79 7.36
N THR A 157 -17.20 -3.12 7.67
CA THR A 157 -18.51 -3.78 7.79
C THR A 157 -19.11 -4.06 6.42
N THR A 158 -18.80 -3.21 5.44
CA THR A 158 -19.28 -3.33 4.07
C THR A 158 -18.42 -4.31 3.28
N GLN A 159 -19.01 -5.42 2.85
CA GLN A 159 -18.37 -6.35 1.93
C GLN A 159 -18.57 -5.89 0.49
N ALA A 160 -17.56 -5.30 -0.10
CA ALA A 160 -17.56 -4.89 -1.50
C ALA A 160 -16.61 -5.79 -2.29
N GLY A 161 -17.09 -6.54 -3.27
CA GLY A 161 -16.29 -7.50 -4.05
C GLY A 161 -15.09 -6.87 -4.82
N ARG A 162 -15.06 -5.55 -4.91
CA ARG A 162 -13.94 -4.77 -5.47
C ARG A 162 -12.83 -4.48 -4.46
N ILE A 163 -13.11 -4.60 -3.16
CA ILE A 163 -12.13 -4.46 -2.08
C ILE A 163 -11.67 -5.83 -1.65
N LEU A 164 -10.38 -6.07 -1.76
CA LEU A 164 -9.72 -7.29 -1.31
C LEU A 164 -9.15 -7.04 0.09
N THR A 165 -9.23 -8.06 0.94
CA THR A 165 -8.73 -7.98 2.31
C THR A 165 -7.81 -9.15 2.61
N ARG A 166 -6.80 -8.91 3.47
CA ARG A 166 -5.91 -9.94 4.02
C ARG A 166 -5.77 -9.71 5.52
N PRO A 167 -6.00 -10.73 6.37
CA PRO A 167 -5.65 -10.66 7.78
C PRO A 167 -4.15 -10.36 7.95
N LEU A 168 -3.82 -9.51 8.92
CA LEU A 168 -2.43 -9.18 9.26
C LEU A 168 -2.05 -9.69 10.66
N PHE A 169 -2.79 -9.26 11.66
CA PHE A 169 -2.56 -9.61 13.06
C PHE A 169 -3.83 -9.41 13.88
N GLU A 170 -3.79 -9.91 15.10
CA GLU A 170 -4.84 -9.69 16.12
C GLU A 170 -4.21 -9.05 17.35
N GLU A 171 -4.95 -8.15 17.97
CA GLU A 171 -4.58 -7.49 19.23
C GLU A 171 -5.46 -7.94 20.37
N ARG A 172 -4.83 -8.21 21.50
CA ARG A 172 -5.53 -8.54 22.73
C ARG A 172 -5.54 -7.35 23.68
N PHE A 173 -6.51 -7.30 24.54
CA PHE A 173 -6.60 -6.29 25.57
C PHE A 173 -5.81 -6.68 26.82
N VAL A 174 -5.17 -5.68 27.41
CA VAL A 174 -4.56 -5.72 28.73
C VAL A 174 -4.97 -4.49 29.52
N CYS A 175 -4.93 -4.59 30.83
CA CYS A 175 -5.09 -3.45 31.72
C CYS A 175 -3.72 -2.88 32.08
N ILE A 176 -3.61 -1.57 32.08
CA ILE A 176 -2.41 -0.87 32.53
C ILE A 176 -2.72 0.01 33.74
N LEU A 177 -1.77 0.03 34.65
CA LEU A 177 -1.75 0.85 35.86
C LEU A 177 -0.35 1.49 35.96
N ARG A 178 -0.19 2.59 36.68
CA ARG A 178 1.17 3.07 36.96
C ARG A 178 1.97 2.01 37.74
N ARG A 179 3.28 2.00 37.57
CA ARG A 179 4.18 1.13 38.35
C ARG A 179 3.99 1.41 39.86
N GLY A 180 3.93 0.32 40.67
CA GLY A 180 3.70 0.40 42.11
C GLY A 180 2.28 0.86 42.50
N HIS A 181 1.30 0.73 41.60
CA HIS A 181 -0.10 0.93 41.97
C HIS A 181 -0.57 -0.19 42.88
N PRO A 182 -1.20 0.09 44.06
CA PRO A 182 -1.58 -0.94 45.02
C PRO A 182 -2.42 -2.09 44.42
N ALA A 183 -3.30 -1.80 43.48
CA ALA A 183 -4.13 -2.82 42.83
C ALA A 183 -3.35 -3.77 41.92
N ALA A 184 -2.12 -3.47 41.53
CA ALA A 184 -1.29 -4.34 40.69
C ALA A 184 -0.58 -5.44 41.50
N GLU A 185 -0.49 -5.27 42.81
CA GLU A 185 0.19 -6.19 43.73
C GLU A 185 -0.75 -7.26 44.34
N LEU A 186 -2.04 -7.10 44.21
CA LEU A 186 -3.09 -7.99 44.71
C LEU A 186 -3.65 -8.87 43.58
N PRO A 187 -4.37 -9.97 43.91
CA PRO A 187 -5.17 -10.63 42.90
C PRO A 187 -6.11 -9.64 42.20
N PHE A 188 -5.87 -9.47 40.90
CA PHE A 188 -6.59 -8.48 40.11
C PHE A 188 -7.89 -9.08 39.57
N ASP A 189 -8.92 -9.05 40.41
CA ASP A 189 -10.26 -9.59 40.12
C ASP A 189 -11.24 -8.50 39.65
N LEU A 190 -12.46 -8.93 39.31
CA LEU A 190 -13.51 -8.00 38.82
C LEU A 190 -13.92 -6.94 39.86
N PRO A 191 -14.08 -7.25 41.16
CA PRO A 191 -14.31 -6.22 42.20
C PRO A 191 -13.20 -5.19 42.24
N ALA A 192 -11.93 -5.61 42.24
CA ALA A 192 -10.77 -4.69 42.25
C ALA A 192 -10.77 -3.81 40.99
N PHE A 193 -11.04 -4.40 39.81
CA PHE A 193 -11.16 -3.67 38.54
C PHE A 193 -12.27 -2.59 38.61
N LEU A 194 -13.45 -2.92 39.12
CA LEU A 194 -14.60 -2.00 39.19
C LEU A 194 -14.41 -0.88 40.23
N ALA A 195 -13.58 -1.08 41.25
CA ALA A 195 -13.29 -0.07 42.27
C ALA A 195 -12.44 1.08 41.73
N LEU A 196 -11.74 0.89 40.63
CA LEU A 196 -10.82 1.88 40.04
C LEU A 196 -11.55 2.94 39.21
N SER A 197 -10.87 4.05 38.97
CA SER A 197 -11.29 5.09 38.01
C SER A 197 -10.72 4.76 36.65
N HIS A 198 -11.56 4.65 35.64
CA HIS A 198 -11.17 4.19 34.32
C HIS A 198 -10.94 5.34 33.34
N LEU A 199 -9.88 5.20 32.56
CA LEU A 199 -9.65 5.95 31.33
C LEU A 199 -10.16 5.10 30.17
N LEU A 200 -11.05 5.67 29.36
CA LEU A 200 -11.57 5.09 28.12
C LEU A 200 -10.91 5.75 26.93
N VAL A 201 -10.31 4.96 26.05
CA VAL A 201 -9.94 5.39 24.71
C VAL A 201 -11.08 5.08 23.75
N SER A 202 -11.61 6.11 23.09
CA SER A 202 -12.70 5.99 22.14
C SER A 202 -12.47 6.94 20.96
N PRO A 203 -11.92 6.44 19.84
CA PRO A 203 -11.64 7.26 18.65
C PRO A 203 -12.89 7.97 18.09
N GLU A 204 -14.06 7.36 18.21
CA GLU A 204 -15.33 7.91 17.74
C GLU A 204 -16.08 8.73 18.78
N ASN A 205 -15.45 9.07 19.92
CA ASN A 205 -16.06 9.78 21.05
C ASN A 205 -17.25 9.06 21.69
N GLU A 206 -17.33 7.77 21.54
CA GLU A 206 -18.33 6.97 22.21
C GLU A 206 -18.05 6.85 23.70
N ARG A 207 -19.09 6.82 24.52
CA ARG A 207 -18.98 6.57 25.97
C ARG A 207 -19.07 5.08 26.32
N PHE A 208 -18.89 4.22 25.33
CA PHE A 208 -19.13 2.80 25.46
C PHE A 208 -18.15 2.02 24.58
N GLY A 209 -17.27 1.24 25.17
CA GLY A 209 -16.25 0.44 24.48
C GLY A 209 -16.41 -1.07 24.72
N HIS A 210 -15.44 -1.85 24.29
CA HIS A 210 -15.42 -3.32 24.44
C HIS A 210 -15.60 -3.77 25.89
N VAL A 211 -14.94 -3.09 26.84
CA VAL A 211 -15.08 -3.35 28.28
C VAL A 211 -16.49 -3.09 28.75
N ASP A 212 -17.10 -2.00 28.31
CA ASP A 212 -18.46 -1.62 28.72
C ASP A 212 -19.49 -2.59 28.17
N ALA A 213 -19.27 -3.09 26.93
CA ALA A 213 -20.09 -4.14 26.34
C ALA A 213 -20.02 -5.46 27.14
N ALA A 214 -18.79 -5.86 27.56
CA ALA A 214 -18.58 -7.06 28.38
C ALA A 214 -19.22 -6.91 29.76
N LEU A 215 -19.09 -5.74 30.40
CA LEU A 215 -19.71 -5.45 31.70
C LEU A 215 -21.24 -5.42 31.62
N ALA A 216 -21.81 -4.82 30.57
CA ALA A 216 -23.25 -4.74 30.36
C ALA A 216 -23.91 -6.14 30.27
N LYS A 217 -23.24 -7.14 29.66
CA LYS A 217 -23.72 -8.53 29.64
C LYS A 217 -23.87 -9.13 31.05
N ARG A 218 -23.17 -8.56 32.05
CA ARG A 218 -23.21 -8.97 33.46
C ARG A 218 -24.03 -8.01 34.34
N GLY A 219 -24.69 -7.01 33.75
CA GLY A 219 -25.43 -5.98 34.47
C GLY A 219 -24.55 -5.02 35.27
N LEU A 220 -23.26 -4.92 34.94
CA LEU A 220 -22.25 -4.13 35.64
C LEU A 220 -21.86 -2.88 34.84
N LYS A 221 -21.31 -1.89 35.54
CA LYS A 221 -20.77 -0.66 34.96
C LYS A 221 -19.47 -0.28 35.69
N ARG A 222 -18.56 0.33 34.99
CA ARG A 222 -17.34 0.93 35.56
C ARG A 222 -17.48 2.45 35.68
N ARG A 223 -16.67 3.06 36.51
CA ARG A 223 -16.60 4.51 36.66
C ARG A 223 -15.59 5.08 35.66
N LEU A 224 -16.08 5.79 34.64
CA LEU A 224 -15.21 6.54 33.72
C LEU A 224 -14.81 7.86 34.35
N ALA A 225 -13.51 8.09 34.53
CA ALA A 225 -12.93 9.34 35.01
C ALA A 225 -12.43 10.22 33.85
N LEU A 226 -12.02 9.60 32.75
CA LEU A 226 -11.55 10.29 31.56
C LEU A 226 -11.93 9.48 30.31
N THR A 227 -12.37 10.19 29.28
CA THR A 227 -12.50 9.64 27.91
C THR A 227 -11.69 10.50 26.97
N LEU A 228 -10.93 9.88 26.07
CA LEU A 228 -10.14 10.58 25.06
C LEU A 228 -10.10 9.79 23.74
N PRO A 229 -10.03 10.47 22.60
CA PRO A 229 -10.01 9.80 21.32
C PRO A 229 -8.64 9.19 20.96
N GLN A 230 -7.53 9.71 21.50
CA GLN A 230 -6.18 9.31 21.13
C GLN A 230 -5.63 8.22 22.06
N MET A 231 -5.36 7.03 21.49
CA MET A 231 -4.83 5.92 22.29
C MET A 231 -3.37 6.15 22.75
N TYR A 232 -2.56 6.87 21.98
CA TYR A 232 -1.15 7.08 22.30
C TYR A 232 -0.93 7.94 23.57
N ALA A 233 -1.93 8.72 23.98
CA ALA A 233 -1.85 9.54 25.19
C ALA A 233 -2.16 8.73 26.47
N ALA A 234 -2.87 7.62 26.36
CA ALA A 234 -3.33 6.86 27.50
C ALA A 234 -2.19 6.30 28.38
N PRO A 235 -1.09 5.71 27.86
CA PRO A 235 0.02 5.24 28.68
C PRO A 235 0.65 6.33 29.55
N THR A 236 0.89 7.52 29.00
CA THR A 236 1.45 8.66 29.74
C THR A 236 0.53 9.14 30.85
N LEU A 237 -0.79 9.20 30.60
CA LEU A 237 -1.78 9.63 31.58
C LEU A 237 -1.91 8.62 32.72
N VAL A 238 -1.90 7.33 32.40
CA VAL A 238 -1.95 6.24 33.40
C VAL A 238 -0.69 6.24 34.26
N ALA A 239 0.50 6.38 33.65
CA ALA A 239 1.77 6.41 34.37
C ALA A 239 1.82 7.50 35.45
N ARG A 240 1.01 8.55 35.32
CA ARG A 240 1.00 9.75 36.21
C ARG A 240 -0.29 9.91 37.00
N SER A 241 -1.08 8.85 37.13
CA SER A 241 -2.35 8.87 37.86
C SER A 241 -2.66 7.54 38.49
N ASP A 242 -3.71 7.49 39.30
CA ASP A 242 -4.26 6.23 39.84
C ASP A 242 -5.41 5.67 38.96
N MET A 243 -5.48 6.11 37.70
CA MET A 243 -6.43 5.55 36.74
C MET A 243 -5.94 4.23 36.16
N ILE A 244 -6.88 3.41 35.77
CA ILE A 244 -6.65 2.21 34.96
C ILE A 244 -7.10 2.48 33.53
N ALA A 245 -6.36 1.98 32.54
CA ALA A 245 -6.84 1.88 31.17
C ALA A 245 -6.79 0.43 30.69
N THR A 246 -7.77 0.04 29.86
CA THR A 246 -7.75 -1.23 29.13
C THR A 246 -7.45 -0.91 27.67
N LEU A 247 -6.30 -1.37 27.20
CA LEU A 247 -5.73 -1.04 25.88
C LEU A 247 -5.29 -2.30 25.15
N MET A 248 -5.09 -2.19 23.85
CA MET A 248 -4.45 -3.24 23.06
C MET A 248 -2.97 -3.35 23.39
N THR A 249 -2.44 -4.58 23.45
CA THR A 249 -1.08 -4.90 23.91
C THR A 249 0.00 -4.12 23.15
N GLY A 250 -0.11 -3.99 21.83
CA GLY A 250 0.86 -3.29 21.00
C GLY A 250 1.06 -1.82 21.35
N VAL A 251 0.03 -1.17 21.93
CA VAL A 251 0.12 0.24 22.35
C VAL A 251 1.18 0.43 23.43
N ILE A 252 1.31 -0.54 24.35
CA ILE A 252 2.22 -0.42 25.48
C ILE A 252 3.67 -0.48 25.01
N SER A 253 3.98 -1.47 24.16
CA SER A 253 5.32 -1.66 23.60
C SER A 253 5.77 -0.45 22.78
N ALA A 254 4.84 0.17 22.04
CA ALA A 254 5.12 1.32 21.17
C ALA A 254 5.15 2.67 21.94
N SER A 255 4.61 2.72 23.18
CA SER A 255 4.43 3.99 23.91
C SER A 255 5.72 4.60 24.46
N GLY A 256 6.77 3.80 24.63
CA GLY A 256 7.99 4.23 25.35
C GLY A 256 7.82 4.32 26.87
N HIS A 257 6.64 4.01 27.42
CA HIS A 257 6.32 4.07 28.85
C HIS A 257 6.20 2.69 29.52
N ALA A 258 6.60 1.61 28.84
CA ALA A 258 6.45 0.25 29.35
C ALA A 258 7.07 0.07 30.74
N ASP A 259 8.20 0.72 31.02
CA ASP A 259 8.90 0.67 32.30
C ASP A 259 8.20 1.46 33.43
N GLU A 260 7.29 2.37 33.11
CA GLU A 260 6.52 3.15 34.08
C GLU A 260 5.16 2.51 34.40
N LEU A 261 4.83 1.40 33.75
CA LEU A 261 3.53 0.77 33.83
C LEU A 261 3.62 -0.64 34.43
N SER A 262 2.57 -1.04 35.14
CA SER A 262 2.24 -2.42 35.49
C SER A 262 1.16 -2.91 34.55
N VAL A 263 1.38 -4.07 33.94
CA VAL A 263 0.45 -4.69 32.99
C VAL A 263 -0.19 -5.90 33.65
N VAL A 264 -1.51 -5.94 33.68
CA VAL A 264 -2.29 -7.06 34.24
C VAL A 264 -3.36 -7.50 33.24
N ASN A 265 -3.77 -8.76 33.33
CA ASN A 265 -4.86 -9.26 32.49
C ASN A 265 -6.20 -8.65 32.94
N PRO A 266 -7.08 -8.26 32.02
CA PRO A 266 -8.44 -7.84 32.39
C PRO A 266 -9.21 -9.02 32.99
N PRO A 267 -9.99 -8.81 34.08
CA PRO A 267 -10.81 -9.86 34.69
C PRO A 267 -12.13 -10.06 33.93
N LEU A 268 -12.07 -9.95 32.61
CA LEU A 268 -13.19 -10.02 31.68
C LEU A 268 -12.72 -10.73 30.41
N ASP A 269 -13.57 -11.53 29.81
CA ASP A 269 -13.33 -12.08 28.49
C ASP A 269 -13.60 -10.98 27.46
N LEU A 270 -12.55 -10.54 26.79
CA LEU A 270 -12.58 -9.55 25.74
C LEU A 270 -12.08 -10.21 24.44
N ASP A 271 -12.93 -10.17 23.41
CA ASP A 271 -12.58 -10.72 22.12
C ASP A 271 -11.37 -9.94 21.54
N PRO A 272 -10.40 -10.63 20.93
CA PRO A 272 -9.29 -9.95 20.26
C PRO A 272 -9.81 -9.11 19.10
N VAL A 273 -9.09 -8.06 18.78
CA VAL A 273 -9.41 -7.15 17.67
C VAL A 273 -8.59 -7.54 16.46
N PRO A 274 -9.21 -8.03 15.37
CA PRO A 274 -8.51 -8.34 14.15
C PRO A 274 -8.15 -7.07 13.38
N PHE A 275 -6.96 -7.03 12.82
CA PHE A 275 -6.51 -6.01 11.89
C PHE A 275 -6.26 -6.62 10.52
N VAL A 276 -6.77 -5.97 9.50
CA VAL A 276 -6.64 -6.40 8.10
C VAL A 276 -5.98 -5.33 7.26
N MET A 277 -5.32 -5.77 6.21
CA MET A 277 -4.90 -4.94 5.10
C MET A 277 -5.93 -5.05 3.99
N SER A 278 -6.40 -3.91 3.48
CA SER A 278 -7.41 -3.80 2.42
C SER A 278 -6.85 -3.02 1.24
N TRP A 279 -7.20 -3.44 0.02
CA TRP A 279 -6.83 -2.71 -1.20
C TRP A 279 -7.90 -2.89 -2.28
N HIS A 280 -7.95 -1.94 -3.21
CA HIS A 280 -8.88 -2.04 -4.32
C HIS A 280 -8.35 -3.05 -5.36
N ARG A 281 -9.22 -3.89 -5.93
CA ARG A 281 -8.88 -4.93 -6.93
C ARG A 281 -8.10 -4.39 -8.14
N ARG A 282 -8.32 -3.12 -8.55
CA ARG A 282 -7.54 -2.49 -9.62
C ARG A 282 -6.03 -2.47 -9.36
N ASN A 283 -5.60 -2.45 -8.10
CA ASN A 283 -4.20 -2.43 -7.67
C ASN A 283 -3.63 -3.84 -7.42
N ASP A 284 -4.43 -4.90 -7.55
CA ASP A 284 -4.03 -6.26 -7.15
C ASP A 284 -2.84 -6.79 -7.95
N GLY A 285 -2.89 -6.63 -9.27
CA GLY A 285 -1.85 -7.10 -10.18
C GLY A 285 -0.62 -6.19 -10.30
N HIS A 286 -0.65 -4.96 -9.75
CA HIS A 286 0.44 -4.00 -9.91
C HIS A 286 1.69 -4.43 -9.11
N PRO A 287 2.88 -4.60 -9.74
CA PRO A 287 4.05 -5.17 -9.09
C PRO A 287 4.51 -4.41 -7.83
N ALA A 288 4.56 -3.08 -7.88
CA ALA A 288 4.94 -2.26 -6.74
C ALA A 288 3.94 -2.37 -5.59
N GLN A 289 2.64 -2.40 -5.89
CA GLN A 289 1.58 -2.57 -4.90
C GLN A 289 1.64 -3.95 -4.24
N ARG A 290 1.92 -5.00 -5.01
CA ARG A 290 2.11 -6.36 -4.50
C ARG A 290 3.32 -6.42 -3.57
N TRP A 291 4.45 -5.88 -3.98
CA TRP A 291 5.66 -5.81 -3.16
C TRP A 291 5.40 -5.10 -1.82
N LEU A 292 4.69 -3.96 -1.84
CA LEU A 292 4.36 -3.24 -0.61
C LEU A 292 3.50 -4.10 0.33
N ARG A 293 2.49 -4.79 -0.20
CA ARG A 293 1.66 -5.72 0.60
C ARG A 293 2.47 -6.85 1.21
N GLU A 294 3.42 -7.41 0.46
CA GLU A 294 4.33 -8.46 0.95
C GLU A 294 5.28 -7.91 2.02
N ALA A 295 5.86 -6.72 1.81
CA ALA A 295 6.71 -6.05 2.78
C ALA A 295 5.97 -5.78 4.11
N ILE A 296 4.70 -5.36 4.05
CA ILE A 296 3.87 -5.18 5.24
C ILE A 296 3.55 -6.53 5.89
N THR A 297 3.16 -7.53 5.12
CA THR A 297 2.82 -8.85 5.65
C THR A 297 4.01 -9.48 6.38
N SER A 298 5.23 -9.31 5.84
CA SER A 298 6.45 -9.86 6.45
C SER A 298 6.76 -9.30 7.85
N LEU A 299 6.22 -8.13 8.22
CA LEU A 299 6.41 -7.56 9.56
C LEU A 299 5.69 -8.38 10.65
N PHE A 300 4.72 -9.21 10.28
CA PHE A 300 3.90 -10.02 11.19
C PHE A 300 4.11 -11.52 11.01
N SER A 301 4.93 -11.93 10.05
CA SER A 301 5.36 -13.31 9.93
C SER A 301 6.38 -13.62 11.03
N PRO A 302 6.32 -14.78 11.70
CA PRO A 302 7.39 -15.20 12.59
C PRO A 302 8.71 -15.23 11.78
N GLU A 303 9.77 -14.71 12.38
CA GLU A 303 11.12 -14.91 11.81
C GLU A 303 11.40 -16.41 11.67
N PRO A 304 11.95 -16.84 10.51
CA PRO A 304 12.24 -18.24 10.25
C PRO A 304 13.26 -18.83 11.22
#